data_3ce2acfcf9d49a9c16a1a3ad57504b9b
#
_entry.id   3ce2acfcf9d49a9c16a1a3ad57504b9b
#
_cell.length_a   1.000
_cell.length_b   1.000
_cell.length_c   1.000
_cell.angle_alpha   90.00
_cell.angle_beta   90.00
_cell.angle_gamma   90.00
#
_symmetry.space_group_name_H-M   'P 1'
#
loop_
_entity.id
_entity.type
_entity.pdbx_description
1 polymer ?
#
loop_
_entity_poly.entity_id
_entity_poly.type
_entity_poly.pdbx_seq_one_letter_code
_entity_poly.pdbx_strand_id
1 'polypeptide(L)'
;DKVKNLKGVTINQIRKNLTELDGVELVYDKGYFRLVFTDCYCDYFRFRMLKNAEEVENELGILLMRGKFLEGMDAGMMDHFKQKVEEFLASFLPLEIERLYQQHKYDAVIRFCNVLFRVDPVSELALAYCIHALHHIGSTQEAIMQYSLFVREYKQMMNEDYSTSYADLMSKNPPFHR
;
A
#
# COMPACT_ATOMS: atom_id res chain seq x y z
N ASP A 1 9.58 20.49 -38.71
CA ASP A 1 10.77 20.85 -37.93
C ASP A 1 10.50 21.18 -36.46
N LYS A 2 9.41 21.87 -36.08
CA LYS A 2 9.08 22.17 -34.66
C LYS A 2 8.90 20.91 -33.79
N VAL A 3 8.25 19.86 -34.32
CA VAL A 3 8.00 18.60 -33.57
C VAL A 3 9.30 17.80 -33.32
N LYS A 4 10.22 17.81 -34.30
CA LYS A 4 11.53 17.17 -34.11
C LYS A 4 12.37 17.88 -33.08
N ASN A 5 12.33 19.22 -33.07
CA ASN A 5 13.04 20.04 -32.06
C ASN A 5 12.46 19.83 -30.65
N LEU A 6 11.14 19.79 -30.50
CA LEU A 6 10.49 19.56 -29.20
C LEU A 6 10.87 18.20 -28.62
N LYS A 7 10.87 17.15 -29.44
CA LYS A 7 11.28 15.80 -29.04
C LYS A 7 12.73 15.77 -28.55
N GLY A 8 13.64 16.43 -29.26
CA GLY A 8 15.04 16.52 -28.86
C GLY A 8 15.25 17.25 -27.53
N VAL A 9 14.54 18.37 -27.33
CA VAL A 9 14.59 19.15 -26.09
C VAL A 9 14.07 18.33 -24.93
N THR A 10 12.93 17.65 -25.09
CA THR A 10 12.34 16.80 -24.03
C THR A 10 13.25 15.66 -23.64
N ILE A 11 13.86 14.97 -24.61
CA ILE A 11 14.81 13.87 -24.34
C ILE A 11 16.04 14.36 -23.58
N ASN A 12 16.60 15.50 -23.97
CA ASN A 12 17.74 16.08 -23.28
C ASN A 12 17.39 16.50 -21.85
N GLN A 13 16.18 17.03 -21.63
CA GLN A 13 15.72 17.37 -20.28
C GLN A 13 15.56 16.12 -19.41
N ILE A 14 14.97 15.04 -19.96
CA ILE A 14 14.85 13.77 -19.26
C ILE A 14 16.25 13.24 -18.89
N ARG A 15 17.19 13.20 -19.83
CA ARG A 15 18.55 12.75 -19.56
C ARG A 15 19.21 13.59 -18.46
N LYS A 16 19.05 14.91 -18.51
CA LYS A 16 19.59 15.80 -17.48
C LYS A 16 19.02 15.50 -16.09
N ASN A 17 17.72 15.26 -16.01
CA ASN A 17 17.09 14.90 -14.73
C ASN A 17 17.55 13.51 -14.22
N LEU A 18 17.80 12.57 -15.15
CA LEU A 18 18.28 11.23 -14.81
C LEU A 18 19.75 11.20 -14.36
N THR A 19 20.57 12.22 -14.69
CA THR A 19 21.98 12.28 -14.22
C THR A 19 22.10 12.44 -12.70
N GLU A 20 21.01 12.84 -12.03
CA GLU A 20 20.93 12.91 -10.55
C GLU A 20 20.64 11.54 -9.92
N LEU A 21 20.30 10.53 -10.72
CA LEU A 21 19.97 9.18 -10.29
C LEU A 21 21.07 8.22 -10.73
N ASP A 22 21.86 7.73 -9.78
CA ASP A 22 22.87 6.71 -10.07
C ASP A 22 22.22 5.42 -10.61
N GLY A 23 22.79 4.87 -11.66
CA GLY A 23 22.34 3.60 -12.23
C GLY A 23 21.06 3.66 -13.06
N VAL A 24 20.59 4.86 -13.47
CA VAL A 24 19.42 5.01 -14.35
C VAL A 24 19.80 5.73 -15.64
N GLU A 25 19.61 5.09 -16.77
CA GLU A 25 19.93 5.65 -18.08
C GLU A 25 18.75 5.61 -19.04
N LEU A 26 18.59 6.66 -19.87
CA LEU A 26 17.66 6.67 -20.99
C LEU A 26 18.38 6.26 -22.28
N VAL A 27 18.14 5.03 -22.73
CA VAL A 27 18.74 4.44 -23.92
C VAL A 27 17.74 4.46 -25.08
N TYR A 28 18.24 4.79 -26.28
CA TYR A 28 17.48 4.65 -27.52
C TYR A 28 17.93 3.37 -28.24
N ASP A 29 16.99 2.45 -28.42
CA ASP A 29 17.25 1.18 -29.07
C ASP A 29 16.06 0.82 -30.00
N LYS A 30 16.37 0.46 -31.25
CA LYS A 30 15.40 -0.02 -32.26
C LYS A 30 14.13 0.83 -32.43
N GLY A 31 14.26 2.15 -32.32
CA GLY A 31 13.14 3.07 -32.50
C GLY A 31 12.40 3.45 -31.23
N TYR A 32 12.77 2.88 -30.08
CA TYR A 32 12.13 3.11 -28.78
C TYR A 32 13.11 3.69 -27.77
N PHE A 33 12.59 4.51 -26.86
CA PHE A 33 13.31 4.91 -25.66
C PHE A 33 12.95 3.96 -24.53
N ARG A 34 13.96 3.50 -23.80
CA ARG A 34 13.79 2.70 -22.58
C ARG A 34 14.67 3.22 -21.46
N LEU A 35 14.19 3.10 -20.23
CA LEU A 35 15.04 3.26 -19.07
C LEU A 35 15.78 1.95 -18.80
N VAL A 36 17.08 2.06 -18.58
CA VAL A 36 17.94 0.96 -18.15
C VAL A 36 18.32 1.22 -16.70
N PHE A 37 18.16 0.22 -15.86
CA PHE A 37 18.46 0.26 -14.44
C PHE A 37 19.64 -0.65 -14.16
N THR A 38 20.71 -0.09 -13.58
CA THR A 38 21.93 -0.83 -13.23
C THR A 38 22.26 -0.51 -11.78
N ASP A 39 22.29 -1.53 -10.93
CA ASP A 39 22.60 -1.41 -9.48
C ASP A 39 21.81 -0.35 -8.72
N CYS A 40 20.60 -0.02 -9.19
CA CYS A 40 19.71 0.90 -8.51
C CYS A 40 18.54 0.17 -7.84
N TYR A 41 18.13 0.67 -6.67
CA TYR A 41 16.96 0.17 -5.98
C TYR A 41 15.71 0.86 -6.52
N CYS A 42 14.75 0.05 -6.98
CA CYS A 42 13.41 0.52 -7.34
C CYS A 42 12.38 -0.26 -6.53
N ASP A 43 11.67 0.43 -5.66
CA ASP A 43 10.66 -0.14 -4.77
C ASP A 43 9.52 -0.85 -5.51
N TYR A 44 9.08 -0.32 -6.66
CA TYR A 44 8.07 -0.98 -7.50
C TYR A 44 8.56 -2.32 -8.06
N PHE A 45 9.80 -2.41 -8.54
CA PHE A 45 10.34 -3.68 -9.00
C PHE A 45 10.55 -4.66 -7.86
N ARG A 46 10.99 -4.16 -6.71
CA ARG A 46 11.14 -4.99 -5.51
C ARG A 46 9.80 -5.52 -5.06
N PHE A 47 8.78 -4.68 -4.99
CA PHE A 47 7.40 -5.07 -4.70
C PHE A 47 6.91 -6.20 -5.62
N ARG A 48 7.14 -6.10 -6.94
CA ARG A 48 6.76 -7.14 -7.90
C ARG A 48 7.52 -8.46 -7.74
N MET A 49 8.69 -8.44 -7.13
CA MET A 49 9.54 -9.61 -6.92
C MET A 49 9.26 -10.33 -5.60
N LEU A 50 8.53 -9.72 -4.68
CA LEU A 50 8.15 -10.35 -3.41
C LEU A 50 7.24 -11.54 -3.67
N LYS A 51 7.74 -12.75 -3.41
CA LYS A 51 7.05 -14.01 -3.75
C LYS A 51 6.66 -14.84 -2.54
N ASN A 52 7.28 -14.59 -1.39
CA ASN A 52 7.04 -15.38 -0.19
C ASN A 52 6.65 -14.49 1.00
N ALA A 53 5.93 -15.07 1.93
CA ALA A 53 5.36 -14.36 3.07
C ALA A 53 6.41 -13.72 4.00
N GLU A 54 7.60 -14.30 4.11
CA GLU A 54 8.66 -13.79 5.00
C GLU A 54 9.33 -12.54 4.42
N GLU A 55 9.61 -12.53 3.11
CA GLU A 55 10.09 -11.33 2.41
C GLU A 55 9.06 -10.22 2.46
N VAL A 56 7.78 -10.57 2.29
CA VAL A 56 6.66 -9.65 2.32
C VAL A 56 6.53 -9.00 3.70
N GLU A 57 6.65 -9.74 4.78
CA GLU A 57 6.54 -9.20 6.15
C GLU A 57 7.61 -8.12 6.42
N ASN A 58 8.84 -8.38 5.99
CA ASN A 58 9.96 -7.48 6.26
C ASN A 58 10.03 -6.29 5.28
N GLU A 59 9.91 -6.54 3.99
CA GLU A 59 10.12 -5.50 2.97
C GLU A 59 8.85 -4.76 2.60
N LEU A 60 7.73 -5.45 2.45
CA LEU A 60 6.46 -4.81 2.12
C LEU A 60 6.02 -3.87 3.25
N GLY A 61 6.20 -4.27 4.50
CA GLY A 61 5.94 -3.40 5.64
C GLY A 61 6.70 -2.08 5.54
N ILE A 62 7.99 -2.13 5.18
CA ILE A 62 8.84 -0.93 5.01
C ILE A 62 8.38 -0.09 3.82
N LEU A 63 8.10 -0.72 2.68
CA LEU A 63 7.67 -0.02 1.46
C LEU A 63 6.32 0.69 1.66
N LEU A 64 5.37 -0.01 2.28
CA LEU A 64 4.02 0.50 2.49
C LEU A 64 3.95 1.57 3.60
N MET A 65 4.91 1.61 4.52
CA MET A 65 5.03 2.69 5.50
C MET A 65 5.43 4.03 4.87
N ARG A 66 6.02 4.02 3.67
CA ARG A 66 6.43 5.23 2.96
C ARG A 66 5.26 6.05 2.39
N GLY A 67 4.06 5.51 2.31
CA GLY A 67 2.87 6.16 1.77
C GLY A 67 2.18 5.37 0.67
N LYS A 68 1.19 5.98 0.03
CA LYS A 68 0.51 5.36 -1.12
C LYS A 68 1.43 5.34 -2.33
N PHE A 69 1.33 4.28 -3.12
CA PHE A 69 2.07 4.17 -4.39
C PHE A 69 1.74 5.35 -5.32
N LEU A 70 2.76 6.08 -5.75
CA LEU A 70 2.64 7.27 -6.61
C LEU A 70 1.71 8.35 -6.03
N GLU A 71 1.70 8.53 -4.72
CA GLU A 71 0.93 9.58 -4.04
C GLU A 71 1.35 10.96 -4.56
N GLY A 72 0.37 11.83 -4.84
CA GLY A 72 0.62 13.16 -5.39
C GLY A 72 0.97 13.20 -6.89
N MET A 73 1.12 12.06 -7.56
CA MET A 73 1.32 12.02 -9.00
C MET A 73 -0.03 11.92 -9.71
N ASP A 74 -0.50 13.05 -10.22
CA ASP A 74 -1.75 13.15 -10.98
C ASP A 74 -1.45 13.09 -12.47
N ALA A 75 -1.14 11.92 -12.98
CA ALA A 75 -0.91 11.65 -14.38
C ALA A 75 -1.73 10.42 -14.79
N GLY A 76 -2.78 10.61 -15.60
CA GLY A 76 -3.72 9.55 -15.97
C GLY A 76 -3.08 8.30 -16.58
N MET A 77 -1.87 8.41 -17.18
CA MET A 77 -1.12 7.25 -17.63
C MET A 77 -0.64 6.35 -16.48
N MET A 78 -0.59 6.87 -15.24
CA MET A 78 -0.17 6.13 -14.04
C MET A 78 -1.33 5.47 -13.30
N ASP A 79 -2.58 5.83 -13.60
CA ASP A 79 -3.77 5.33 -12.91
C ASP A 79 -3.89 3.81 -13.01
N HIS A 80 -3.56 3.25 -14.17
CA HIS A 80 -3.53 1.81 -14.36
C HIS A 80 -2.51 1.08 -13.46
N PHE A 81 -1.35 1.71 -13.20
CA PHE A 81 -0.35 1.14 -12.28
C PHE A 81 -0.80 1.27 -10.83
N LYS A 82 -1.40 2.41 -10.45
CA LYS A 82 -1.98 2.61 -9.11
C LYS A 82 -3.04 1.57 -8.83
N GLN A 83 -3.99 1.42 -9.74
CA GLN A 83 -5.08 0.45 -9.63
C GLN A 83 -4.55 -0.98 -9.45
N LYS A 84 -3.57 -1.41 -10.25
CA LYS A 84 -2.98 -2.74 -10.12
C LYS A 84 -2.31 -2.98 -8.77
N VAL A 85 -1.65 -1.98 -8.21
CA VAL A 85 -1.06 -2.09 -6.87
C VAL A 85 -2.14 -2.14 -5.80
N GLU A 86 -3.17 -1.32 -5.90
CA GLU A 86 -4.30 -1.31 -4.98
C GLU A 86 -5.08 -2.63 -5.02
N GLU A 87 -5.38 -3.17 -6.20
CA GLU A 87 -6.02 -4.48 -6.37
C GLU A 87 -5.20 -5.61 -5.76
N PHE A 88 -3.88 -5.58 -5.98
CA PHE A 88 -2.99 -6.56 -5.35
C PHE A 88 -3.02 -6.44 -3.83
N LEU A 89 -2.90 -5.24 -3.28
CA LEU A 89 -2.92 -5.00 -1.85
C LEU A 89 -4.26 -5.40 -1.22
N ALA A 90 -5.37 -5.06 -1.87
CA ALA A 90 -6.71 -5.42 -1.41
C ALA A 90 -6.92 -6.94 -1.34
N SER A 91 -6.31 -7.70 -2.25
CA SER A 91 -6.41 -9.17 -2.24
C SER A 91 -5.40 -9.84 -1.31
N PHE A 92 -4.20 -9.27 -1.18
CA PHE A 92 -3.09 -9.86 -0.44
C PHE A 92 -3.15 -9.57 1.06
N LEU A 93 -3.41 -8.29 1.44
CA LEU A 93 -3.34 -7.85 2.83
C LEU A 93 -4.28 -8.61 3.78
N PRO A 94 -5.54 -8.91 3.43
CA PRO A 94 -6.42 -9.68 4.28
C PRO A 94 -5.85 -11.04 4.69
N LEU A 95 -5.30 -11.77 3.72
CA LEU A 95 -4.72 -13.09 3.94
C LEU A 95 -3.47 -13.03 4.83
N GLU A 96 -2.66 -12.01 4.62
CA GLU A 96 -1.44 -11.81 5.40
C GLU A 96 -1.73 -11.35 6.82
N ILE A 97 -2.71 -10.48 7.02
CA ILE A 97 -3.19 -10.05 8.34
C ILE A 97 -3.68 -11.28 9.15
N GLU A 98 -4.49 -12.14 8.53
CA GLU A 98 -4.96 -13.37 9.16
C GLU A 98 -3.80 -14.28 9.55
N ARG A 99 -2.86 -14.53 8.62
CA ARG A 99 -1.67 -15.36 8.87
C ARG A 99 -0.83 -14.84 10.05
N LEU A 100 -0.58 -13.54 10.09
CA LEU A 100 0.18 -12.88 11.15
C LEU A 100 -0.56 -12.95 12.49
N TYR A 101 -1.88 -12.78 12.48
CA TYR A 101 -2.70 -12.90 13.67
C TYR A 101 -2.66 -14.31 14.26
N GLN A 102 -2.75 -15.35 13.42
CA GLN A 102 -2.61 -16.75 13.85
C GLN A 102 -1.22 -17.05 14.42
N GLN A 103 -0.19 -16.32 13.97
CA GLN A 103 1.18 -16.42 14.49
C GLN A 103 1.42 -15.55 15.73
N HIS A 104 0.39 -14.88 16.26
CA HIS A 104 0.48 -13.95 17.39
C HIS A 104 1.45 -12.77 17.19
N LYS A 105 1.70 -12.38 15.94
CA LYS A 105 2.55 -11.24 15.57
C LYS A 105 1.73 -9.93 15.54
N TYR A 106 1.18 -9.55 16.66
CA TYR A 106 0.19 -8.48 16.76
C TYR A 106 0.69 -7.10 16.27
N ASP A 107 1.96 -6.76 16.53
CA ASP A 107 2.54 -5.51 16.02
C ASP A 107 2.57 -5.48 14.48
N ALA A 108 2.85 -6.61 13.84
CA ALA A 108 2.81 -6.73 12.39
C ALA A 108 1.35 -6.63 11.89
N VAL A 109 0.40 -7.30 12.55
CA VAL A 109 -1.05 -7.18 12.24
C VAL A 109 -1.48 -5.72 12.23
N ILE A 110 -1.15 -4.95 13.27
CA ILE A 110 -1.51 -3.53 13.37
C ILE A 110 -0.92 -2.73 12.19
N ARG A 111 0.36 -2.95 11.87
CA ARG A 111 1.00 -2.28 10.72
C ARG A 111 0.29 -2.59 9.41
N PHE A 112 -0.04 -3.85 9.15
CA PHE A 112 -0.71 -4.27 7.91
C PHE A 112 -2.17 -3.80 7.85
N CYS A 113 -2.89 -3.78 8.97
CA CYS A 113 -4.21 -3.17 9.04
C CYS A 113 -4.16 -1.67 8.69
N ASN A 114 -3.18 -0.93 9.20
CA ASN A 114 -3.00 0.48 8.86
C ASN A 114 -2.71 0.71 7.37
N VAL A 115 -2.02 -0.23 6.72
CA VAL A 115 -1.85 -0.19 5.26
C VAL A 115 -3.17 -0.47 4.55
N LEU A 116 -3.91 -1.48 5.00
CA LEU A 116 -5.21 -1.83 4.40
C LEU A 116 -6.20 -0.66 4.53
N PHE A 117 -6.24 0.05 5.64
CA PHE A 117 -7.07 1.27 5.79
C PHE A 117 -6.70 2.40 4.82
N ARG A 118 -5.48 2.46 4.29
CA ARG A 118 -5.12 3.43 3.24
C ARG A 118 -5.69 3.05 1.88
N VAL A 119 -5.87 1.75 1.61
CA VAL A 119 -6.44 1.21 0.38
C VAL A 119 -7.97 1.17 0.47
N ASP A 120 -8.47 0.68 1.59
CA ASP A 120 -9.88 0.56 1.92
C ASP A 120 -10.15 1.10 3.34
N PRO A 121 -10.46 2.40 3.47
CA PRO A 121 -10.68 3.06 4.77
C PRO A 121 -11.84 2.49 5.59
N VAL A 122 -12.77 1.78 4.94
CA VAL A 122 -13.95 1.17 5.57
C VAL A 122 -13.89 -0.36 5.64
N SER A 123 -12.68 -0.91 5.61
CA SER A 123 -12.43 -2.34 5.75
C SER A 123 -12.79 -2.84 7.16
N GLU A 124 -13.92 -3.51 7.28
CA GLU A 124 -14.37 -4.12 8.55
C GLU A 124 -13.42 -5.23 9.03
N LEU A 125 -12.81 -5.93 8.08
CA LEU A 125 -11.79 -6.94 8.38
C LEU A 125 -10.58 -6.30 9.08
N ALA A 126 -10.04 -5.22 8.49
CA ALA A 126 -8.92 -4.50 9.10
C ALA A 126 -9.27 -3.98 10.49
N LEU A 127 -10.50 -3.45 10.67
CA LEU A 127 -10.97 -2.98 11.97
C LEU A 127 -10.97 -4.11 13.01
N ALA A 128 -11.57 -5.25 12.69
CA ALA A 128 -11.67 -6.37 13.62
C ALA A 128 -10.28 -6.86 14.05
N TYR A 129 -9.39 -7.15 13.10
CA TYR A 129 -8.04 -7.62 13.42
C TYR A 129 -7.20 -6.58 14.17
N CYS A 130 -7.28 -5.30 13.77
CA CYS A 130 -6.54 -4.22 14.42
C CYS A 130 -6.95 -4.06 15.90
N ILE A 131 -8.25 -4.00 16.18
CA ILE A 131 -8.77 -3.87 17.55
C ILE A 131 -8.34 -5.05 18.41
N HIS A 132 -8.50 -6.27 17.92
CA HIS A 132 -8.08 -7.46 18.66
C HIS A 132 -6.56 -7.50 18.89
N ALA A 133 -5.76 -7.15 17.89
CA ALA A 133 -4.31 -7.08 18.03
C ALA A 133 -3.88 -6.03 19.07
N LEU A 134 -4.48 -4.83 19.03
CA LEU A 134 -4.25 -3.78 20.03
C LEU A 134 -4.62 -4.23 21.44
N HIS A 135 -5.71 -4.97 21.60
CA HIS A 135 -6.08 -5.56 22.88
C HIS A 135 -5.05 -6.56 23.39
N HIS A 136 -4.55 -7.43 22.50
CA HIS A 136 -3.53 -8.43 22.86
C HIS A 136 -2.22 -7.82 23.34
N ILE A 137 -1.83 -6.64 22.81
CA ILE A 137 -0.64 -5.92 23.28
C ILE A 137 -0.92 -4.95 24.44
N GLY A 138 -2.16 -4.93 24.97
CA GLY A 138 -2.55 -4.07 26.10
C GLY A 138 -2.89 -2.62 25.76
N SER A 139 -2.95 -2.25 24.47
CA SER A 139 -3.23 -0.88 23.99
C SER A 139 -4.72 -0.62 23.81
N THR A 140 -5.51 -0.85 24.87
CA THR A 140 -6.99 -0.72 24.82
C THR A 140 -7.46 0.69 24.42
N GLN A 141 -6.76 1.74 24.86
CA GLN A 141 -7.11 3.11 24.46
C GLN A 141 -6.96 3.36 22.96
N GLU A 142 -5.89 2.84 22.38
CA GLU A 142 -5.66 2.92 20.93
C GLU A 142 -6.73 2.15 20.16
N ALA A 143 -7.16 0.98 20.67
CA ALA A 143 -8.24 0.21 20.06
C ALA A 143 -9.56 0.99 20.03
N ILE A 144 -9.93 1.67 21.12
CA ILE A 144 -11.12 2.53 21.17
C ILE A 144 -11.00 3.72 20.21
N MET A 145 -9.83 4.33 20.15
CA MET A 145 -9.58 5.44 19.24
C MET A 145 -9.69 4.99 17.78
N GLN A 146 -9.10 3.85 17.43
CA GLN A 146 -9.17 3.29 16.08
C GLN A 146 -10.62 2.97 15.67
N TYR A 147 -11.41 2.39 16.57
CA TYR A 147 -12.83 2.17 16.34
C TYR A 147 -13.58 3.49 16.07
N SER A 148 -13.32 4.51 16.89
CA SER A 148 -13.98 5.82 16.75
C SER A 148 -13.63 6.51 15.44
N LEU A 149 -12.37 6.39 14.99
CA LEU A 149 -11.92 6.89 13.69
C LEU A 149 -12.64 6.15 12.55
N PHE A 150 -12.69 4.83 12.62
CA PHE A 150 -13.36 4.01 11.61
C PHE A 150 -14.84 4.37 11.48
N VAL A 151 -15.58 4.47 12.58
CA VAL A 151 -17.01 4.83 12.57
C VAL A 151 -17.26 6.17 11.89
N ARG A 152 -16.37 7.14 12.12
CA ARG A 152 -16.45 8.46 11.48
C ARG A 152 -16.19 8.37 9.97
N GLU A 153 -15.13 7.67 9.55
CA GLU A 153 -14.81 7.47 8.13
C GLU A 153 -15.90 6.67 7.42
N TYR A 154 -16.42 5.63 8.06
CA TYR A 154 -17.52 4.81 7.54
C TYR A 154 -18.76 5.68 7.25
N LYS A 155 -19.16 6.52 8.21
CA LYS A 155 -20.28 7.44 8.04
C LYS A 155 -20.06 8.44 6.91
N GLN A 156 -18.85 8.95 6.76
CA GLN A 156 -18.49 9.89 5.68
C GLN A 156 -18.53 9.24 4.30
N MET A 157 -18.03 8.02 4.18
CA MET A 157 -17.91 7.33 2.89
C MET A 157 -19.21 6.63 2.46
N MET A 158 -19.88 5.97 3.41
CA MET A 158 -21.07 5.16 3.13
C MET A 158 -22.38 5.95 3.30
N ASN A 159 -22.31 7.14 3.91
CA ASN A 159 -23.48 7.95 4.31
C ASN A 159 -24.46 7.22 5.23
N GLU A 160 -23.97 6.25 5.99
CA GLU A 160 -24.71 5.41 6.92
C GLU A 160 -23.94 5.27 8.24
N ASP A 161 -24.65 5.01 9.33
CA ASP A 161 -24.01 4.73 10.61
C ASP A 161 -23.51 3.28 10.65
N TYR A 162 -22.28 3.09 11.14
CA TYR A 162 -21.73 1.75 11.33
C TYR A 162 -22.51 1.00 12.41
N SER A 163 -23.06 -0.17 12.08
CA SER A 163 -24.03 -0.89 12.91
C SER A 163 -23.42 -1.74 14.02
N THR A 164 -22.15 -2.17 13.88
CA THR A 164 -21.51 -3.07 14.83
C THR A 164 -20.84 -2.28 15.95
N SER A 165 -21.26 -2.48 17.19
CA SER A 165 -20.65 -1.80 18.34
C SER A 165 -19.24 -2.32 18.65
N TYR A 166 -18.44 -1.51 19.38
CA TYR A 166 -17.12 -1.94 19.86
C TYR A 166 -17.21 -3.21 20.71
N ALA A 167 -18.21 -3.32 21.57
CA ALA A 167 -18.41 -4.50 22.41
C ALA A 167 -18.75 -5.75 21.59
N ASP A 168 -19.54 -5.59 20.54
CA ASP A 168 -19.85 -6.70 19.62
C ASP A 168 -18.63 -7.17 18.84
N LEU A 169 -17.77 -6.25 18.39
CA LEU A 169 -16.50 -6.60 17.75
C LEU A 169 -15.60 -7.39 18.69
N MET A 170 -15.50 -6.96 19.94
CA MET A 170 -14.67 -7.64 20.95
C MET A 170 -15.22 -8.99 21.39
N SER A 171 -16.54 -9.19 21.31
CA SER A 171 -17.19 -10.45 21.68
C SER A 171 -17.02 -11.57 20.65
N LYS A 172 -16.66 -11.21 19.41
CA LYS A 172 -16.49 -12.13 18.29
C LYS A 172 -15.00 -12.28 18.00
N ASN A 173 -14.56 -13.48 17.69
CA ASN A 173 -13.23 -13.64 17.12
C ASN A 173 -13.18 -12.93 15.74
N PRO A 174 -12.02 -12.35 15.36
CA PRO A 174 -11.87 -11.79 14.02
C PRO A 174 -12.28 -12.78 12.95
N PRO A 175 -12.92 -12.32 11.86
CA PRO A 175 -13.39 -13.21 10.81
C PRO A 175 -12.21 -13.91 10.15
N PHE A 176 -12.19 -15.24 10.24
CA PHE A 176 -11.29 -16.04 9.43
C PHE A 176 -11.93 -16.22 8.05
N HIS A 177 -11.20 -15.90 6.99
CA HIS A 177 -11.62 -16.28 5.64
C HIS A 177 -11.61 -17.83 5.54
N ARG A 178 -12.79 -18.40 5.29
CA ARG A 178 -12.94 -19.83 4.96
C ARG A 178 -12.81 -20.04 3.46
#